data_0a382b34f721e04934742a1dc8c8f434
#
_entry.id   0a382b34f721e04934742a1dc8c8f434
#
_cell.length_a   1.000
_cell.length_b   1.000
_cell.length_c   1.000
_cell.angle_alpha   90.00
_cell.angle_beta   90.00
_cell.angle_gamma   90.00
#
_symmetry.space_group_name_H-M   'P 1'
#
loop_
_entity.id
_entity.type
_entity.pdbx_description
1 polymer ?
#
loop_
_entity_poly.entity_id
_entity_poly.type
_entity_poly.pdbx_seq_one_letter_code
_entity_poly.pdbx_strand_id
1 'polypeptide(L)'
;LEYITQAQYDEAINDNVYKRIASVSKKEEKQQKTEVNSYYTDEVINQLQSDLVAKGYSEDEAEAMIWSGGLKVIVCQDPEIQEIADSVVNNADYWPEPVYQLNYALTLADKETKVQTNYSVENLESWFAEQQGYDYSARYYSEDEARAAADEFKDAMVAETGDEVFMETFKLVIQPQVSFTLMD
;
A
#
# COMPACT_ATOMS: atom_id res chain seq x y z
N LEU A 1 52.82 -1.08 18.14
CA LEU A 1 51.48 -0.62 18.58
C LEU A 1 50.55 -1.82 18.65
N GLU A 2 50.59 -2.54 19.80
CA GLU A 2 49.69 -3.71 20.01
C GLU A 2 48.43 -3.24 20.71
N TYR A 3 47.42 -2.83 19.92
CA TYR A 3 46.13 -2.42 20.45
C TYR A 3 45.17 -3.60 20.69
N ILE A 4 45.47 -4.77 20.08
CA ILE A 4 44.68 -6.02 20.22
C ILE A 4 45.66 -7.20 20.35
N THR A 5 45.21 -8.25 21.03
CA THR A 5 45.96 -9.51 21.12
C THR A 5 45.81 -10.34 19.83
N GLN A 6 46.75 -11.30 19.59
CA GLN A 6 46.65 -12.20 18.44
C GLN A 6 45.31 -12.98 18.42
N ALA A 7 44.81 -13.39 19.57
CA ALA A 7 43.55 -14.10 19.69
C ALA A 7 42.37 -13.21 19.27
N GLN A 8 42.37 -11.92 19.64
CA GLN A 8 41.33 -10.95 19.22
C GLN A 8 41.39 -10.64 17.72
N TYR A 9 42.60 -10.64 17.16
CA TYR A 9 42.79 -10.48 15.71
C TYR A 9 42.26 -11.67 14.93
N ASP A 10 42.57 -12.89 15.37
CA ASP A 10 42.14 -14.12 14.74
C ASP A 10 40.59 -14.30 14.85
N GLU A 11 40.02 -13.91 15.97
CA GLU A 11 38.54 -13.88 16.14
C GLU A 11 37.87 -12.87 15.18
N ALA A 12 38.42 -11.66 15.07
CA ALA A 12 37.90 -10.60 14.21
C ALA A 12 38.00 -10.94 12.72
N ILE A 13 39.10 -11.59 12.27
CA ILE A 13 39.22 -12.02 10.86
C ILE A 13 38.25 -13.15 10.51
N ASN A 14 37.94 -14.03 11.46
CA ASN A 14 37.04 -15.15 11.25
C ASN A 14 35.56 -14.77 11.50
N ASP A 15 35.30 -13.58 12.05
CA ASP A 15 33.92 -13.09 12.23
C ASP A 15 33.29 -12.73 10.87
N ASN A 16 32.25 -13.45 10.51
CA ASN A 16 31.52 -13.22 9.28
C ASN A 16 30.55 -12.03 9.42
N VAL A 17 31.12 -10.83 9.61
CA VAL A 17 30.42 -9.56 9.85
C VAL A 17 29.32 -9.32 8.80
N TYR A 18 29.61 -9.60 7.51
CA TYR A 18 28.63 -9.42 6.43
C TYR A 18 27.40 -10.33 6.56
N LYS A 19 27.58 -11.58 7.04
CA LYS A 19 26.42 -12.47 7.29
C LYS A 19 25.59 -12.00 8.48
N ARG A 20 26.25 -11.46 9.49
CA ARG A 20 25.58 -10.93 10.68
C ARG A 20 24.80 -9.64 10.34
N ILE A 21 25.41 -8.71 9.59
CA ILE A 21 24.75 -7.50 9.09
C ILE A 21 23.55 -7.89 8.22
N ALA A 22 23.70 -8.81 7.27
CA ALA A 22 22.62 -9.26 6.41
C ALA A 22 21.48 -9.94 7.20
N SER A 23 21.77 -10.59 8.32
CA SER A 23 20.74 -11.21 9.16
C SER A 23 20.00 -10.20 10.03
N VAL A 24 20.67 -9.14 10.47
CA VAL A 24 20.05 -8.02 11.21
C VAL A 24 19.15 -7.21 10.27
N SER A 25 19.66 -6.82 9.10
CA SER A 25 18.87 -6.11 8.08
C SER A 25 17.58 -6.85 7.71
N LYS A 26 17.67 -8.18 7.49
CA LYS A 26 16.46 -8.99 7.20
C LYS A 26 15.47 -9.09 8.38
N LYS A 27 15.95 -8.94 9.60
CA LYS A 27 15.10 -8.94 10.80
C LYS A 27 14.41 -7.60 10.96
N GLU A 28 15.10 -6.51 10.70
CA GLU A 28 14.56 -5.14 10.71
C GLU A 28 13.55 -4.93 9.59
N GLU A 29 13.83 -5.38 8.36
CA GLU A 29 12.86 -5.37 7.25
C GLU A 29 11.60 -6.18 7.55
N LYS A 30 11.70 -7.31 8.29
CA LYS A 30 10.54 -8.09 8.71
C LYS A 30 9.73 -7.40 9.82
N GLN A 31 10.37 -6.67 10.72
CA GLN A 31 9.68 -5.91 11.77
C GLN A 31 9.01 -4.65 11.19
N GLN A 32 9.66 -3.93 10.27
CA GLN A 32 9.07 -2.77 9.60
C GLN A 32 7.86 -3.13 8.71
N LYS A 33 7.80 -4.34 8.15
CA LYS A 33 6.65 -4.80 7.34
C LYS A 33 5.43 -5.24 8.16
N THR A 34 5.55 -5.37 9.48
CA THR A 34 4.47 -5.84 10.35
C THR A 34 3.83 -4.75 11.21
N GLU A 35 4.41 -3.58 11.32
CA GLU A 35 3.79 -2.46 12.02
C GLU A 35 3.14 -1.54 10.97
N VAL A 36 1.84 -1.72 10.78
CA VAL A 36 1.02 -0.73 10.06
C VAL A 36 0.91 0.47 10.99
N ASN A 37 1.58 1.56 10.64
CA ASN A 37 1.44 2.81 11.36
C ASN A 37 -0.02 3.28 11.32
N SER A 38 -0.49 3.92 12.39
CA SER A 38 -1.77 4.63 12.32
C SER A 38 -1.65 5.83 11.37
N TYR A 39 -2.75 6.27 10.79
CA TYR A 39 -2.79 7.50 9.99
C TYR A 39 -2.24 8.71 10.73
N TYR A 40 -2.46 8.76 12.06
CA TYR A 40 -1.89 9.79 12.91
C TYR A 40 -0.35 9.74 12.93
N THR A 41 0.22 8.56 13.09
CA THR A 41 1.68 8.37 13.08
C THR A 41 2.28 8.75 11.72
N ASP A 42 1.64 8.37 10.63
CA ASP A 42 2.09 8.71 9.28
C ASP A 42 2.07 10.23 9.06
N GLU A 43 1.02 10.92 9.52
CA GLU A 43 0.94 12.37 9.42
C GLU A 43 1.99 13.07 10.28
N VAL A 44 2.27 12.56 11.50
CA VAL A 44 3.37 13.08 12.35
C VAL A 44 4.72 12.94 11.64
N ILE A 45 4.97 11.81 10.96
CA ILE A 45 6.21 11.60 10.20
C ILE A 45 6.30 12.60 9.03
N ASN A 46 5.22 12.76 8.27
CA ASN A 46 5.15 13.71 7.14
C ASN A 46 5.40 15.15 7.59
N GLN A 47 4.75 15.57 8.67
CA GLN A 47 4.92 16.91 9.23
C GLN A 47 6.35 17.11 9.75
N LEU A 48 6.92 16.13 10.44
CA LEU A 48 8.28 16.19 10.94
C LEU A 48 9.31 16.28 9.80
N GLN A 49 9.13 15.53 8.73
CA GLN A 49 9.96 15.63 7.54
C GLN A 49 9.90 17.02 6.92
N SER A 50 8.69 17.57 6.77
CA SER A 50 8.46 18.92 6.24
C SER A 50 9.13 19.98 7.12
N ASP A 51 9.03 19.86 8.43
CA ASP A 51 9.62 20.79 9.39
C ASP A 51 11.15 20.73 9.38
N LEU A 52 11.74 19.56 9.20
CA LEU A 52 13.19 19.40 9.08
C LEU A 52 13.71 20.02 7.78
N VAL A 53 13.02 19.80 6.67
CA VAL A 53 13.36 20.42 5.37
C VAL A 53 13.23 21.94 5.47
N ALA A 54 12.19 22.47 6.11
CA ALA A 54 12.02 23.91 6.33
C ALA A 54 13.13 24.52 7.20
N LYS A 55 13.78 23.72 8.04
CA LYS A 55 14.97 24.11 8.83
C LYS A 55 16.28 24.03 8.05
N GLY A 56 16.26 23.57 6.80
CA GLY A 56 17.42 23.57 5.90
C GLY A 56 18.11 22.22 5.74
N TYR A 57 17.55 21.13 6.26
CA TYR A 57 18.03 19.78 5.98
C TYR A 57 17.56 19.34 4.59
N SER A 58 18.33 18.49 3.92
CA SER A 58 17.87 17.82 2.71
C SER A 58 16.81 16.75 3.05
N GLU A 59 16.04 16.29 2.05
CA GLU A 59 15.05 15.22 2.24
C GLU A 59 15.70 13.95 2.80
N ASP A 60 16.86 13.55 2.26
CA ASP A 60 17.61 12.36 2.70
C ASP A 60 18.12 12.51 4.14
N GLU A 61 18.59 13.71 4.53
CA GLU A 61 19.03 13.98 5.90
C GLU A 61 17.84 13.96 6.86
N ALA A 62 16.71 14.53 6.47
CA ALA A 62 15.48 14.54 7.27
C ALA A 62 14.99 13.10 7.49
N GLU A 63 14.95 12.28 6.45
CA GLU A 63 14.58 10.87 6.54
C GLU A 63 15.55 10.09 7.46
N ALA A 64 16.85 10.25 7.29
CA ALA A 64 17.85 9.62 8.15
C ALA A 64 17.71 10.04 9.62
N MET A 65 17.38 11.31 9.90
CA MET A 65 17.13 11.78 11.27
C MET A 65 15.88 11.16 11.87
N ILE A 66 14.80 11.00 11.11
CA ILE A 66 13.55 10.41 11.57
C ILE A 66 13.75 8.94 11.96
N TRP A 67 14.40 8.16 11.08
CA TRP A 67 14.48 6.71 11.25
C TRP A 67 15.70 6.23 12.06
N SER A 68 16.77 6.99 12.11
CA SER A 68 18.02 6.57 12.76
C SER A 68 18.68 7.65 13.62
N GLY A 69 18.16 8.87 13.63
CA GLY A 69 18.74 10.00 14.37
C GLY A 69 18.44 10.00 15.87
N GLY A 70 17.68 9.04 16.40
CA GLY A 70 17.34 8.94 17.82
C GLY A 70 16.43 10.08 18.30
N LEU A 71 15.62 10.66 17.45
CA LEU A 71 14.68 11.71 17.79
C LEU A 71 13.61 11.20 18.77
N LYS A 72 13.25 12.06 19.73
CA LYS A 72 12.09 11.88 20.62
C LYS A 72 11.03 12.88 20.19
N VAL A 73 9.96 12.39 19.59
CA VAL A 73 8.81 13.20 19.17
C VAL A 73 7.72 13.11 20.25
N ILE A 74 7.24 14.26 20.72
CA ILE A 74 6.15 14.34 21.69
C ILE A 74 4.93 14.86 20.94
N VAL A 75 3.85 14.09 20.98
CA VAL A 75 2.60 14.38 20.28
C VAL A 75 1.45 14.50 21.28
N CYS A 76 0.33 15.07 20.87
CA CYS A 76 -0.87 15.25 21.69
C CYS A 76 -1.92 14.13 21.52
N GLN A 77 -1.57 13.02 20.87
CA GLN A 77 -2.47 11.87 20.78
C GLN A 77 -2.74 11.29 22.17
N ASP A 78 -4.02 11.14 22.51
CA ASP A 78 -4.45 10.46 23.71
C ASP A 78 -4.61 8.95 23.41
N PRO A 79 -3.80 8.07 24.03
CA PRO A 79 -3.84 6.65 23.74
C PRO A 79 -5.14 5.97 24.18
N GLU A 80 -5.81 6.47 25.22
CA GLU A 80 -7.08 5.88 25.69
C GLU A 80 -8.21 6.19 24.70
N ILE A 81 -8.25 7.41 24.18
CA ILE A 81 -9.21 7.81 23.15
C ILE A 81 -8.96 7.04 21.85
N GLN A 82 -7.68 6.87 21.48
CA GLN A 82 -7.32 6.08 20.29
C GLN A 82 -7.77 4.62 20.42
N GLU A 83 -7.54 3.99 21.58
CA GLU A 83 -7.96 2.60 21.82
C GLU A 83 -9.49 2.44 21.74
N ILE A 84 -10.25 3.40 22.26
CA ILE A 84 -11.72 3.42 22.13
C ILE A 84 -12.12 3.53 20.67
N ALA A 85 -11.54 4.47 19.93
CA ALA A 85 -11.82 4.67 18.51
C ALA A 85 -11.52 3.41 17.68
N ASP A 86 -10.36 2.80 17.90
CA ASP A 86 -9.94 1.56 17.24
C ASP A 86 -10.89 0.39 17.56
N SER A 87 -11.34 0.30 18.82
CA SER A 87 -12.28 -0.75 19.23
C SER A 87 -13.64 -0.64 18.52
N VAL A 88 -14.10 0.59 18.28
CA VAL A 88 -15.38 0.85 17.58
C VAL A 88 -15.20 0.62 16.08
N VAL A 89 -14.13 1.17 15.48
CA VAL A 89 -13.89 1.08 14.03
C VAL A 89 -13.63 -0.37 13.61
N ASN A 90 -12.95 -1.16 14.43
CA ASN A 90 -12.65 -2.56 14.10
C ASN A 90 -13.74 -3.55 14.51
N ASN A 91 -14.84 -3.08 15.11
CA ASN A 91 -15.95 -3.95 15.49
C ASN A 91 -16.90 -4.16 14.31
N ALA A 92 -16.86 -5.35 13.73
CA ALA A 92 -17.69 -5.72 12.57
C ALA A 92 -19.21 -5.58 12.81
N ASP A 93 -19.67 -5.65 14.07
CA ASP A 93 -21.10 -5.53 14.41
C ASP A 93 -21.67 -4.14 14.11
N TYR A 94 -20.83 -3.13 13.97
CA TYR A 94 -21.27 -1.76 13.67
C TYR A 94 -21.30 -1.44 12.17
N TRP A 95 -20.79 -2.32 11.33
CA TRP A 95 -20.65 -2.07 9.90
C TRP A 95 -21.53 -3.03 9.07
N PRO A 96 -22.00 -2.62 7.90
CA PRO A 96 -22.62 -3.55 6.95
C PRO A 96 -21.58 -4.58 6.48
N GLU A 97 -22.06 -5.67 5.91
CA GLU A 97 -21.17 -6.65 5.28
C GLU A 97 -20.23 -5.96 4.28
N PRO A 98 -18.93 -6.30 4.32
CA PRO A 98 -17.96 -5.68 3.43
C PRO A 98 -18.26 -6.03 1.98
N VAL A 99 -18.12 -5.04 1.10
CA VAL A 99 -18.16 -5.21 -0.34
C VAL A 99 -16.83 -4.85 -0.96
N TYR A 100 -16.46 -5.52 -2.04
CA TYR A 100 -15.26 -5.26 -2.81
C TYR A 100 -15.60 -4.33 -3.97
N GLN A 101 -15.14 -3.10 -3.90
CA GLN A 101 -15.22 -2.18 -5.03
C GLN A 101 -14.02 -2.41 -5.95
N LEU A 102 -14.30 -2.70 -7.20
CA LEU A 102 -13.27 -2.94 -8.21
C LEU A 102 -12.74 -1.59 -8.74
N ASN A 103 -11.42 -1.47 -8.73
CA ASN A 103 -10.68 -0.46 -9.48
C ASN A 103 -9.98 -1.18 -10.63
N TYR A 104 -10.43 -0.91 -11.86
CA TYR A 104 -10.04 -1.64 -13.05
C TYR A 104 -9.56 -0.71 -14.14
N ALA A 105 -8.49 -1.11 -14.80
CA ALA A 105 -8.03 -0.49 -16.03
C ALA A 105 -7.47 -1.55 -16.97
N LEU A 106 -7.90 -1.52 -18.22
CA LEU A 106 -7.45 -2.40 -19.28
C LEU A 106 -6.92 -1.57 -20.44
N THR A 107 -5.73 -1.88 -20.90
CA THR A 107 -5.16 -1.31 -22.12
C THR A 107 -5.02 -2.42 -23.16
N LEU A 108 -5.68 -2.28 -24.28
CA LEU A 108 -5.50 -3.12 -25.45
C LEU A 108 -4.60 -2.42 -26.46
N ALA A 109 -3.84 -3.18 -27.23
CA ALA A 109 -2.99 -2.68 -28.31
C ALA A 109 -3.31 -3.42 -29.61
N ASP A 110 -3.53 -2.66 -30.67
CA ASP A 110 -3.66 -3.20 -32.01
C ASP A 110 -2.39 -3.97 -32.40
N LYS A 111 -2.56 -5.17 -32.95
CA LYS A 111 -1.43 -6.07 -33.23
C LYS A 111 -0.46 -5.55 -34.29
N GLU A 112 -0.95 -4.74 -35.24
CA GLU A 112 -0.18 -4.25 -36.37
C GLU A 112 0.34 -2.83 -36.12
N THR A 113 -0.56 -1.92 -35.74
CA THR A 113 -0.25 -0.48 -35.59
C THR A 113 0.31 -0.11 -34.24
N LYS A 114 0.11 -0.99 -33.21
CA LYS A 114 0.47 -0.75 -31.80
C LYS A 114 -0.24 0.44 -31.18
N VAL A 115 -1.32 0.90 -31.78
CA VAL A 115 -2.19 1.92 -31.20
C VAL A 115 -2.88 1.35 -29.97
N GLN A 116 -2.88 2.09 -28.88
CA GLN A 116 -3.44 1.64 -27.60
C GLN A 116 -4.81 2.24 -27.37
N THR A 117 -5.73 1.41 -26.86
CA THR A 117 -7.06 1.79 -26.40
C THR A 117 -7.18 1.46 -24.91
N ASN A 118 -7.62 2.44 -24.13
CA ASN A 118 -7.76 2.31 -22.69
C ASN A 118 -9.22 2.20 -22.30
N TYR A 119 -9.50 1.26 -21.40
CA TYR A 119 -10.80 1.04 -20.77
C TYR A 119 -10.65 1.18 -19.27
N SER A 120 -11.59 1.85 -18.65
CA SER A 120 -11.64 2.08 -17.20
C SER A 120 -12.74 1.23 -16.56
N VAL A 121 -12.90 1.30 -15.25
CA VAL A 121 -14.00 0.66 -14.55
C VAL A 121 -15.36 1.17 -15.01
N GLU A 122 -15.48 2.44 -15.38
CA GLU A 122 -16.72 3.03 -15.90
C GLU A 122 -17.12 2.41 -17.26
N ASN A 123 -16.14 2.03 -18.09
CA ASN A 123 -16.44 1.31 -19.32
C ASN A 123 -16.97 -0.10 -19.03
N LEU A 124 -16.37 -0.78 -18.05
CA LEU A 124 -16.87 -2.08 -17.57
C LEU A 124 -18.30 -1.95 -17.02
N GLU A 125 -18.55 -0.96 -16.17
CA GLU A 125 -19.90 -0.72 -15.62
C GLU A 125 -20.92 -0.43 -16.72
N SER A 126 -20.58 0.40 -17.69
CA SER A 126 -21.44 0.72 -18.82
C SER A 126 -21.71 -0.50 -19.69
N TRP A 127 -20.69 -1.31 -19.96
CA TRP A 127 -20.84 -2.53 -20.76
C TRP A 127 -21.79 -3.54 -20.08
N PHE A 128 -21.65 -3.77 -18.77
CA PHE A 128 -22.55 -4.64 -18.03
C PHE A 128 -23.97 -4.05 -17.95
N ALA A 129 -24.11 -2.73 -17.77
CA ALA A 129 -25.40 -2.07 -17.75
C ALA A 129 -26.15 -2.26 -19.08
N GLU A 130 -25.47 -2.17 -20.21
CA GLU A 130 -26.05 -2.42 -21.53
C GLU A 130 -26.50 -3.88 -21.71
N GLN A 131 -25.71 -4.85 -21.21
CA GLN A 131 -26.05 -6.27 -21.29
C GLN A 131 -27.24 -6.65 -20.41
N GLN A 132 -27.35 -6.04 -19.24
CA GLN A 132 -28.36 -6.40 -18.24
C GLN A 132 -29.62 -5.52 -18.32
N GLY A 133 -29.54 -4.34 -18.93
CA GLY A 133 -30.62 -3.41 -19.08
C GLY A 133 -30.99 -2.62 -17.81
N TYR A 134 -30.05 -2.53 -16.84
CA TYR A 134 -30.15 -1.72 -15.63
C TYR A 134 -28.80 -1.20 -15.21
N ASP A 135 -28.78 -0.18 -14.33
CA ASP A 135 -27.54 0.39 -13.82
C ASP A 135 -26.70 -0.65 -13.09
N TYR A 136 -25.45 -0.77 -13.50
CA TYR A 136 -24.48 -1.70 -12.92
C TYR A 136 -23.40 -0.93 -12.15
N SER A 137 -22.96 -1.49 -11.03
CA SER A 137 -21.86 -0.96 -10.25
C SER A 137 -20.84 -2.07 -9.97
N ALA A 138 -19.57 -1.78 -10.15
CA ALA A 138 -18.47 -2.72 -9.97
C ALA A 138 -18.16 -2.98 -8.48
N ARG A 139 -19.19 -3.47 -7.76
CA ARG A 139 -19.17 -3.86 -6.35
C ARG A 139 -19.53 -5.33 -6.21
N TYR A 140 -18.71 -6.08 -5.51
CA TYR A 140 -18.82 -7.54 -5.42
C TYR A 140 -18.72 -8.00 -3.96
N TYR A 141 -19.24 -9.19 -3.68
CA TYR A 141 -19.16 -9.78 -2.34
C TYR A 141 -17.96 -10.72 -2.18
N SER A 142 -17.25 -11.01 -3.27
CA SER A 142 -16.01 -11.79 -3.24
C SER A 142 -15.02 -11.33 -4.30
N GLU A 143 -13.74 -11.66 -4.10
CA GLU A 143 -12.69 -11.44 -5.09
C GLU A 143 -12.92 -12.24 -6.36
N ASP A 144 -13.42 -13.48 -6.22
CA ASP A 144 -13.71 -14.38 -7.35
C ASP A 144 -14.79 -13.79 -8.27
N GLU A 145 -15.85 -13.22 -7.71
CA GLU A 145 -16.90 -12.53 -8.50
C GLU A 145 -16.33 -11.31 -9.23
N ALA A 146 -15.51 -10.50 -8.55
CA ALA A 146 -14.89 -9.34 -9.15
C ALA A 146 -13.94 -9.74 -10.30
N ARG A 147 -13.16 -10.81 -10.09
CA ARG A 147 -12.25 -11.32 -11.11
C ARG A 147 -13.01 -11.88 -12.31
N ALA A 148 -14.08 -12.64 -12.09
CA ALA A 148 -14.91 -13.18 -13.15
C ALA A 148 -15.52 -12.06 -14.01
N ALA A 149 -16.02 -10.99 -13.40
CA ALA A 149 -16.56 -9.84 -14.13
C ALA A 149 -15.48 -9.10 -14.94
N ALA A 150 -14.28 -8.90 -14.36
CA ALA A 150 -13.17 -8.27 -15.06
C ALA A 150 -12.69 -9.11 -16.27
N ASP A 151 -12.61 -10.43 -16.09
CA ASP A 151 -12.21 -11.35 -17.16
C ASP A 151 -13.27 -11.42 -18.26
N GLU A 152 -14.57 -11.45 -17.92
CA GLU A 152 -15.66 -11.41 -18.90
C GLU A 152 -15.62 -10.14 -19.75
N PHE A 153 -15.46 -8.98 -19.12
CA PHE A 153 -15.31 -7.71 -19.82
C PHE A 153 -14.07 -7.68 -20.73
N LYS A 154 -12.93 -8.11 -20.21
CA LYS A 154 -11.68 -8.19 -20.96
C LYS A 154 -11.81 -9.07 -22.21
N ASP A 155 -12.36 -10.28 -22.04
CA ASP A 155 -12.54 -11.22 -23.11
C ASP A 155 -13.49 -10.68 -24.19
N ALA A 156 -14.57 -9.96 -23.78
CA ALA A 156 -15.47 -9.30 -24.71
C ALA A 156 -14.76 -8.21 -25.51
N MET A 157 -13.96 -7.33 -24.86
CA MET A 157 -13.24 -6.25 -25.54
C MET A 157 -12.17 -6.80 -26.51
N VAL A 158 -11.45 -7.85 -26.11
CA VAL A 158 -10.49 -8.53 -26.99
C VAL A 158 -11.19 -9.19 -28.18
N ALA A 159 -12.36 -9.80 -27.97
CA ALA A 159 -13.12 -10.43 -29.06
C ALA A 159 -13.70 -9.38 -30.04
N GLU A 160 -14.15 -8.24 -29.55
CA GLU A 160 -14.71 -7.15 -30.34
C GLU A 160 -13.65 -6.45 -31.20
N THR A 161 -12.48 -6.13 -30.60
CA THR A 161 -11.43 -5.36 -31.28
C THR A 161 -10.45 -6.23 -32.06
N GLY A 162 -10.23 -7.48 -31.64
CA GLY A 162 -9.18 -8.35 -32.14
C GLY A 162 -7.77 -8.00 -31.64
N ASP A 163 -7.67 -7.03 -30.74
CA ASP A 163 -6.43 -6.51 -30.17
C ASP A 163 -5.83 -7.47 -29.12
N GLU A 164 -4.59 -7.21 -28.73
CA GLU A 164 -3.92 -7.94 -27.66
C GLU A 164 -3.91 -7.14 -26.35
N VAL A 165 -3.97 -7.83 -25.21
CA VAL A 165 -3.84 -7.18 -23.90
C VAL A 165 -2.42 -6.66 -23.74
N PHE A 166 -2.28 -5.34 -23.61
CA PHE A 166 -1.00 -4.67 -23.34
C PHE A 166 -0.77 -4.53 -21.82
N MET A 167 -1.80 -4.09 -21.09
CA MET A 167 -1.73 -3.91 -19.65
C MET A 167 -3.11 -4.13 -19.02
N GLU A 168 -3.14 -4.75 -17.85
CA GLU A 168 -4.32 -4.89 -17.02
C GLU A 168 -3.98 -4.48 -15.59
N THR A 169 -4.82 -3.65 -14.99
CA THR A 169 -4.77 -3.31 -13.57
C THR A 169 -6.04 -3.79 -12.91
N PHE A 170 -5.91 -4.64 -11.91
CA PHE A 170 -7.00 -5.15 -11.10
C PHE A 170 -6.68 -4.91 -9.64
N LYS A 171 -7.49 -4.09 -8.96
CA LYS A 171 -7.33 -3.78 -7.55
C LYS A 171 -8.68 -3.74 -6.88
N LEU A 172 -8.80 -4.41 -5.75
CA LEU A 172 -10.00 -4.38 -4.92
C LEU A 172 -9.81 -3.45 -3.73
N VAL A 173 -10.84 -2.68 -3.46
CA VAL A 173 -10.92 -1.79 -2.29
C VAL A 173 -12.11 -2.24 -1.46
N ILE A 174 -11.84 -2.68 -0.23
CA ILE A 174 -12.90 -3.12 0.68
C ILE A 174 -13.66 -1.89 1.18
N GLN A 175 -14.99 -1.96 1.14
CA GLN A 175 -15.90 -0.94 1.63
C GLN A 175 -16.79 -1.51 2.75
N PRO A 176 -17.21 -0.71 3.75
CA PRO A 176 -16.90 0.71 3.90
C PRO A 176 -15.47 0.96 4.38
N GLN A 177 -14.89 2.08 3.94
CA GLN A 177 -13.68 2.63 4.56
C GLN A 177 -14.10 3.69 5.56
N VAL A 178 -13.52 3.64 6.75
CA VAL A 178 -13.87 4.54 7.85
C VAL A 178 -12.63 5.26 8.33
N SER A 179 -12.74 6.56 8.55
CA SER A 179 -11.74 7.35 9.25
C SER A 179 -12.42 8.15 10.36
N PHE A 180 -11.71 8.33 11.47
CA PHE A 180 -12.15 9.10 12.60
C PHE A 180 -11.07 10.10 13.01
N THR A 181 -11.46 11.36 13.22
CA THR A 181 -10.56 12.41 13.70
C THR A 181 -11.26 13.17 14.83
N LEU A 182 -10.61 13.25 15.99
CA LEU A 182 -11.06 14.07 17.12
C LEU A 182 -10.13 15.26 17.27
N MET A 183 -10.71 16.46 17.32
CA MET A 183 -10.01 17.72 17.59
C MET A 183 -10.74 18.45 18.71
N ASP A 184 -9.98 19.05 19.63
CA ASP A 184 -10.48 19.94 20.69
C ASP A 184 -10.41 21.43 20.29
#